data_dfdc28b3830d5bb00f335e987de67d06
#
_entry.id   dfdc28b3830d5bb00f335e987de67d06
#
_cell.length_a   1.000
_cell.length_b   1.000
_cell.length_c   1.000
_cell.angle_alpha   90.00
_cell.angle_beta   90.00
_cell.angle_gamma   90.00
#
_symmetry.space_group_name_H-M   'P 1'
#
loop_
_entity.id
_entity.type
_entity.pdbx_description
1 polymer ?
#
loop_
_entity_poly.entity_id
_entity_poly.type
_entity_poly.pdbx_seq_one_letter_code
_entity_poly.pdbx_strand_id
1 'polypeptide(L)'
;MNEIHVFCDSGRMIRPVFYLKENTKGEKYNELITGDYSLIETWKTAIHGYVYNKLNIDVDFNTNHYFKEELEELKTNKDFLNILIENAAPIEYIDSIETENALIAKDMRTFENKHTHSEIHPSLILSAVSLNIPFPEHSQYPRNAFSCQQTKHAVGVYSSAYNTRFETFSHILNYPQRPIVTTRYKKYTDVDKLPYGINAIVAIASYSGYNQEDAVILNKSSVDRGMFKSLYLRSYEDEEENVNGEKKYFGNPLFEKNIQKLNTSRYENIDDNGFIKEGTPITDKNVIISKCF
;
A
#
# COMPACT_ATOMS: atom_id res chain seq x y z
N MET A 1 -34.29 -24.03 -3.58
CA MET A 1 -34.57 -22.95 -2.60
C MET A 1 -33.78 -21.76 -3.03
N ASN A 2 -34.39 -20.60 -3.18
CA ASN A 2 -33.62 -19.38 -3.43
C ASN A 2 -33.17 -18.86 -2.07
N GLU A 3 -31.89 -18.99 -1.77
CA GLU A 3 -31.25 -18.47 -0.55
C GLU A 3 -30.58 -17.17 -0.87
N ILE A 4 -30.70 -16.19 0.04
CA ILE A 4 -29.96 -14.93 -0.01
C ILE A 4 -28.85 -15.01 1.02
N HIS A 5 -27.61 -14.95 0.56
CA HIS A 5 -26.43 -14.94 1.40
C HIS A 5 -25.99 -13.49 1.61
N VAL A 6 -25.89 -13.05 2.86
CA VAL A 6 -25.42 -11.71 3.23
C VAL A 6 -24.11 -11.84 3.98
N PHE A 7 -23.05 -11.27 3.42
CA PHE A 7 -21.71 -11.25 4.03
C PHE A 7 -21.43 -9.85 4.57
N CYS A 8 -21.23 -9.73 5.87
CA CYS A 8 -21.06 -8.46 6.57
C CYS A 8 -19.68 -8.32 7.24
N ASP A 9 -18.71 -9.18 6.91
CA ASP A 9 -17.40 -9.18 7.54
C ASP A 9 -16.58 -7.96 7.11
N SER A 10 -15.91 -7.34 8.08
CA SER A 10 -14.93 -6.30 7.82
C SER A 10 -13.68 -6.90 7.15
N GLY A 11 -13.05 -6.16 6.26
CA GLY A 11 -11.81 -6.57 5.60
C GLY A 11 -11.96 -7.48 4.39
N ARG A 12 -13.18 -7.68 3.86
CA ARG A 12 -13.36 -8.32 2.56
C ARG A 12 -12.66 -7.52 1.47
N MET A 13 -11.97 -8.21 0.58
CA MET A 13 -11.35 -7.59 -0.58
C MET A 13 -12.42 -7.31 -1.63
N ILE A 14 -12.63 -6.04 -1.91
CA ILE A 14 -13.59 -5.55 -2.91
C ILE A 14 -12.89 -4.75 -3.99
N ARG A 15 -13.49 -4.70 -5.17
CA ARG A 15 -13.01 -3.88 -6.29
C ARG A 15 -14.16 -3.17 -7.00
N PRO A 16 -13.94 -1.97 -7.55
CA PRO A 16 -14.97 -1.23 -8.28
C PRO A 16 -15.16 -1.79 -9.69
N VAL A 17 -16.42 -1.88 -10.12
CA VAL A 17 -16.85 -2.21 -11.48
C VAL A 17 -17.99 -1.30 -11.88
N PHE A 18 -18.25 -1.15 -13.17
CA PHE A 18 -19.48 -0.51 -13.64
C PHE A 18 -20.65 -1.48 -13.54
N TYR A 19 -21.71 -1.08 -12.88
CA TYR A 19 -22.99 -1.79 -12.90
C TYR A 19 -23.75 -1.48 -14.20
N LEU A 20 -24.21 -2.50 -14.90
CA LEU A 20 -24.94 -2.35 -16.15
C LEU A 20 -26.44 -2.47 -15.90
N LYS A 21 -27.13 -1.34 -15.97
CA LYS A 21 -28.60 -1.27 -15.90
C LYS A 21 -29.21 -1.72 -17.22
N GLU A 22 -30.51 -1.98 -17.20
CA GLU A 22 -31.29 -2.34 -18.37
C GLU A 22 -32.35 -1.27 -18.64
N ASN A 23 -32.37 -0.76 -19.88
CA ASN A 23 -33.38 0.20 -20.28
C ASN A 23 -34.71 -0.49 -20.65
N THR A 24 -35.72 0.31 -20.92
CA THR A 24 -37.07 -0.18 -21.31
C THR A 24 -37.11 -1.02 -22.61
N LYS A 25 -36.02 -0.99 -23.39
CA LYS A 25 -35.85 -1.79 -24.62
C LYS A 25 -35.03 -3.07 -24.39
N GLY A 26 -34.63 -3.36 -23.14
CA GLY A 26 -33.78 -4.52 -22.81
C GLY A 26 -32.31 -4.35 -23.19
N GLU A 27 -31.85 -3.12 -23.42
CA GLU A 27 -30.45 -2.84 -23.73
C GLU A 27 -29.72 -2.46 -22.46
N LYS A 28 -28.49 -2.96 -22.30
CA LYS A 28 -27.63 -2.63 -21.16
C LYS A 28 -26.98 -1.26 -21.35
N TYR A 29 -26.92 -0.49 -20.28
CA TYR A 29 -26.27 0.81 -20.26
C TYR A 29 -25.67 1.12 -18.89
N ASN A 30 -24.81 2.10 -18.86
CA ASN A 30 -24.32 2.73 -17.64
C ASN A 30 -24.11 4.22 -17.92
N GLU A 31 -24.56 5.07 -17.04
CA GLU A 31 -24.57 6.52 -17.21
C GLU A 31 -23.15 7.10 -17.41
N LEU A 32 -22.17 6.57 -16.69
CA LEU A 32 -20.75 7.00 -16.83
C LEU A 32 -20.17 6.58 -18.19
N ILE A 33 -20.62 5.47 -18.76
CA ILE A 33 -20.17 4.98 -20.07
C ILE A 33 -20.85 5.76 -21.19
N THR A 34 -22.15 6.01 -21.05
CA THR A 34 -22.95 6.75 -22.06
C THR A 34 -22.67 8.25 -22.06
N GLY A 35 -22.04 8.76 -21.00
CA GLY A 35 -21.76 10.20 -20.83
C GLY A 35 -22.99 10.99 -20.38
N ASP A 36 -24.02 10.35 -19.89
CA ASP A 36 -25.17 11.00 -19.28
C ASP A 36 -24.88 11.27 -17.80
N TYR A 37 -24.40 12.47 -17.55
CA TYR A 37 -24.07 12.92 -16.18
C TYR A 37 -25.21 13.72 -15.53
N SER A 38 -26.40 13.71 -16.10
CA SER A 38 -27.53 14.53 -15.62
C SER A 38 -27.92 14.24 -14.16
N LEU A 39 -27.70 13.00 -13.71
CA LEU A 39 -27.98 12.54 -12.34
C LEU A 39 -26.70 12.40 -11.47
N ILE A 40 -25.51 12.58 -12.06
CA ILE A 40 -24.23 12.38 -11.36
C ILE A 40 -23.60 13.74 -11.09
N GLU A 41 -24.00 14.37 -10.00
CA GLU A 41 -23.47 15.68 -9.61
C GLU A 41 -22.09 15.57 -8.95
N THR A 42 -21.83 14.48 -8.24
CA THR A 42 -20.61 14.28 -7.47
C THR A 42 -20.12 12.84 -7.54
N TRP A 43 -18.85 12.61 -7.17
CA TRP A 43 -18.31 11.27 -6.98
C TRP A 43 -19.10 10.43 -5.97
N LYS A 44 -19.71 11.08 -4.99
CA LYS A 44 -20.61 10.42 -4.03
C LYS A 44 -21.79 9.77 -4.71
N THR A 45 -22.47 10.50 -5.59
CA THR A 45 -23.62 9.98 -6.36
C THR A 45 -23.22 8.78 -7.22
N ALA A 46 -22.02 8.82 -7.81
CA ALA A 46 -21.51 7.73 -8.63
C ALA A 46 -21.31 6.42 -7.85
N ILE A 47 -21.00 6.50 -6.54
CA ILE A 47 -20.73 5.33 -5.70
C ILE A 47 -21.96 4.91 -4.88
N HIS A 48 -22.76 5.86 -4.42
CA HIS A 48 -23.87 5.59 -3.49
C HIS A 48 -25.24 5.52 -4.16
N GLY A 49 -25.35 5.91 -5.44
CA GLY A 49 -26.61 5.92 -6.18
C GLY A 49 -27.43 7.20 -6.01
N TYR A 50 -28.59 7.22 -6.62
CA TYR A 50 -29.39 8.45 -6.83
C TYR A 50 -30.40 8.74 -5.73
N VAL A 51 -30.65 7.85 -4.82
CA VAL A 51 -31.60 8.04 -3.70
C VAL A 51 -31.25 9.27 -2.88
N TYR A 52 -29.98 9.55 -2.79
CA TYR A 52 -29.43 10.72 -2.11
C TYR A 52 -29.91 12.06 -2.67
N ASN A 53 -30.06 12.18 -3.99
CA ASN A 53 -30.42 13.45 -4.62
C ASN A 53 -31.90 13.77 -4.52
N LYS A 54 -32.76 12.76 -4.35
CA LYS A 54 -34.21 12.98 -4.24
C LYS A 54 -34.66 13.47 -2.87
N LEU A 55 -33.89 13.22 -1.84
CA LEU A 55 -34.30 13.47 -0.44
C LEU A 55 -33.69 14.73 0.19
N ASN A 56 -32.83 15.47 -0.52
CA ASN A 56 -32.13 16.68 -0.02
C ASN A 56 -31.51 16.51 1.37
N ILE A 57 -31.05 15.31 1.72
CA ILE A 57 -30.50 15.00 3.02
C ILE A 57 -28.99 15.27 3.01
N ASP A 58 -28.54 16.16 3.90
CA ASP A 58 -27.13 16.35 4.21
C ASP A 58 -26.61 15.12 4.96
N VAL A 59 -25.97 14.21 4.23
CA VAL A 59 -25.54 12.93 4.78
C VAL A 59 -24.12 13.02 5.29
N ASP A 60 -23.96 12.79 6.57
CA ASP A 60 -22.66 12.57 7.19
C ASP A 60 -22.09 11.22 6.70
N PHE A 61 -20.81 11.21 6.27
CA PHE A 61 -20.13 10.07 5.64
C PHE A 61 -20.06 8.78 6.47
N ASN A 62 -20.39 8.88 7.75
CA ASN A 62 -20.29 7.77 8.70
C ASN A 62 -21.60 7.01 8.93
N THR A 63 -22.68 7.40 8.28
CA THR A 63 -23.99 6.76 8.45
C THR A 63 -24.37 5.91 7.23
N ASN A 64 -25.03 4.80 7.48
CA ASN A 64 -25.58 3.90 6.46
C ASN A 64 -26.49 4.64 5.49
N HIS A 65 -26.43 4.27 4.21
CA HIS A 65 -27.00 4.98 3.07
C HIS A 65 -28.52 5.18 3.05
N TYR A 66 -29.26 4.53 3.94
CA TYR A 66 -30.71 4.68 4.09
C TYR A 66 -31.05 4.87 5.56
N PHE A 67 -31.90 5.83 5.88
CA PHE A 67 -32.51 5.91 7.20
C PHE A 67 -33.47 4.75 7.41
N LYS A 68 -33.62 4.31 8.65
CA LYS A 68 -34.48 3.18 9.00
C LYS A 68 -35.93 3.40 8.59
N GLU A 69 -36.42 4.62 8.72
CA GLU A 69 -37.76 5.03 8.34
C GLU A 69 -37.98 4.93 6.82
N GLU A 70 -37.00 5.35 6.02
CA GLU A 70 -37.06 5.28 4.57
C GLU A 70 -37.03 3.83 4.07
N LEU A 71 -36.25 2.97 4.71
CA LEU A 71 -36.25 1.55 4.41
C LEU A 71 -37.58 0.88 4.74
N GLU A 72 -38.26 1.31 5.78
CA GLU A 72 -39.62 0.81 6.14
C GLU A 72 -40.68 1.30 5.16
N GLU A 73 -40.62 2.53 4.68
CA GLU A 73 -41.47 3.05 3.62
C GLU A 73 -41.24 2.30 2.28
N LEU A 74 -40.00 2.07 1.90
CA LEU A 74 -39.65 1.33 0.71
C LEU A 74 -40.11 -0.11 0.77
N LYS A 75 -40.04 -0.80 1.91
CA LYS A 75 -40.54 -2.18 2.09
C LYS A 75 -42.01 -2.35 1.88
N THR A 76 -42.81 -1.31 2.11
CA THR A 76 -44.27 -1.35 1.86
C THR A 76 -44.64 -1.14 0.42
N ASN A 77 -43.71 -0.72 -0.44
CA ASN A 77 -43.92 -0.49 -1.85
C ASN A 77 -43.79 -1.80 -2.63
N LYS A 78 -44.82 -2.13 -3.46
CA LYS A 78 -44.80 -3.33 -4.31
C LYS A 78 -43.68 -3.32 -5.35
N ASP A 79 -43.20 -2.11 -5.74
CA ASP A 79 -42.16 -1.90 -6.72
C ASP A 79 -40.79 -1.69 -6.11
N PHE A 80 -40.61 -2.07 -4.84
CA PHE A 80 -39.38 -1.85 -4.08
C PHE A 80 -38.08 -2.26 -4.83
N LEU A 81 -38.09 -3.45 -5.45
CA LEU A 81 -36.92 -3.92 -6.19
C LEU A 81 -36.64 -3.07 -7.44
N ASN A 82 -37.66 -2.64 -8.14
CA ASN A 82 -37.52 -1.78 -9.32
C ASN A 82 -36.91 -0.40 -8.91
N ILE A 83 -37.42 0.16 -7.83
CA ILE A 83 -36.91 1.44 -7.29
C ILE A 83 -35.43 1.32 -6.89
N LEU A 84 -35.03 0.21 -6.27
CA LEU A 84 -33.62 -0.02 -5.92
C LEU A 84 -32.75 -0.17 -7.17
N ILE A 85 -33.21 -0.90 -8.18
CA ILE A 85 -32.46 -1.10 -9.43
C ILE A 85 -32.33 0.22 -10.21
N GLU A 86 -33.41 0.99 -10.32
CA GLU A 86 -33.38 2.29 -11.01
C GLU A 86 -32.45 3.31 -10.33
N ASN A 87 -32.37 3.27 -8.99
CA ASN A 87 -31.54 4.17 -8.22
C ASN A 87 -30.15 3.57 -7.88
N ALA A 88 -29.82 2.38 -8.40
CA ALA A 88 -28.52 1.76 -8.19
C ALA A 88 -27.37 2.67 -8.66
N ALA A 89 -26.27 2.65 -7.93
CA ALA A 89 -25.06 3.39 -8.30
C ALA A 89 -24.49 2.89 -9.64
N PRO A 90 -23.95 3.76 -10.47
CA PRO A 90 -23.25 3.34 -11.69
C PRO A 90 -21.93 2.61 -11.41
N ILE A 91 -21.33 2.79 -10.23
CA ILE A 91 -20.17 2.05 -9.76
C ILE A 91 -20.57 1.18 -8.58
N GLU A 92 -20.28 -0.10 -8.67
CA GLU A 92 -20.50 -1.06 -7.61
C GLU A 92 -19.16 -1.65 -7.15
N TYR A 93 -19.03 -1.86 -5.83
CA TYR A 93 -17.87 -2.53 -5.25
C TYR A 93 -18.24 -3.99 -4.97
N ILE A 94 -17.67 -4.90 -5.74
CA ILE A 94 -17.95 -6.34 -5.65
C ILE A 94 -16.80 -7.09 -5.01
N ASP A 95 -17.14 -8.15 -4.29
CA ASP A 95 -16.18 -9.09 -3.71
C ASP A 95 -15.85 -10.26 -4.65
N SER A 96 -15.04 -11.21 -4.17
CA SER A 96 -14.64 -12.37 -4.97
C SER A 96 -15.80 -13.31 -5.26
N ILE A 97 -16.76 -13.46 -4.34
CA ILE A 97 -17.93 -14.35 -4.49
C ILE A 97 -18.90 -13.75 -5.49
N GLU A 98 -19.17 -12.46 -5.39
CA GLU A 98 -19.98 -11.72 -6.36
C GLU A 98 -19.35 -11.75 -7.76
N THR A 99 -18.03 -11.63 -7.83
CA THR A 99 -17.28 -11.71 -9.08
C THR A 99 -17.44 -13.06 -9.79
N GLU A 100 -17.50 -14.18 -9.05
CA GLU A 100 -17.71 -15.51 -9.60
C GLU A 100 -19.14 -15.67 -10.19
N ASN A 101 -20.11 -14.98 -9.64
CA ASN A 101 -21.51 -15.05 -10.08
C ASN A 101 -21.87 -13.96 -11.10
N ALA A 102 -21.04 -12.95 -11.31
CA ALA A 102 -21.26 -11.86 -12.24
C ALA A 102 -20.66 -12.16 -13.61
N LEU A 103 -21.36 -11.74 -14.67
CA LEU A 103 -20.79 -11.70 -16.02
C LEU A 103 -20.22 -10.32 -16.28
N ILE A 104 -18.89 -10.20 -16.14
CA ILE A 104 -18.19 -8.94 -16.25
C ILE A 104 -17.60 -8.80 -17.65
N ALA A 105 -17.97 -7.74 -18.35
CA ALA A 105 -17.36 -7.40 -19.64
C ALA A 105 -15.92 -6.89 -19.44
N LYS A 106 -15.04 -7.28 -20.34
CA LYS A 106 -13.61 -6.91 -20.30
C LYS A 106 -13.36 -5.40 -20.43
N ASP A 107 -14.22 -4.73 -21.20
CA ASP A 107 -14.06 -3.32 -21.55
C ASP A 107 -15.45 -2.69 -21.65
N MET A 108 -15.55 -1.44 -21.24
CA MET A 108 -16.77 -0.65 -21.33
C MET A 108 -17.28 -0.42 -22.78
N ARG A 109 -16.48 -0.75 -23.81
CA ARG A 109 -16.85 -0.64 -25.22
C ARG A 109 -17.39 -1.93 -25.80
N THR A 110 -17.22 -3.06 -25.10
CA THR A 110 -17.49 -4.40 -25.63
C THR A 110 -18.52 -5.18 -24.83
N PHE A 111 -19.29 -4.52 -23.95
CA PHE A 111 -20.33 -5.20 -23.22
C PHE A 111 -21.53 -5.53 -24.10
N GLU A 112 -22.17 -6.64 -23.82
CA GLU A 112 -23.37 -7.16 -24.48
C GLU A 112 -24.50 -7.30 -23.45
N ASN A 113 -25.73 -7.52 -23.91
CA ASN A 113 -26.89 -7.67 -23.02
C ASN A 113 -26.79 -8.79 -21.99
N LYS A 114 -25.93 -9.79 -22.20
CA LYS A 114 -25.69 -10.86 -21.23
C LYS A 114 -24.85 -10.41 -20.01
N HIS A 115 -24.09 -9.31 -20.13
CA HIS A 115 -23.21 -8.85 -19.06
C HIS A 115 -24.01 -8.14 -17.97
N THR A 116 -23.62 -8.39 -16.72
CA THR A 116 -24.19 -7.71 -15.56
C THR A 116 -23.36 -6.50 -15.16
N HIS A 117 -22.05 -6.57 -15.41
CA HIS A 117 -21.07 -5.54 -15.06
C HIS A 117 -20.08 -5.34 -16.20
N SER A 118 -19.31 -4.26 -16.12
CA SER A 118 -18.18 -4.01 -17.01
C SER A 118 -16.97 -3.53 -16.20
N GLU A 119 -15.78 -3.91 -16.62
CA GLU A 119 -14.55 -3.34 -16.07
C GLU A 119 -14.50 -1.84 -16.38
N ILE A 120 -14.05 -1.04 -15.39
CA ILE A 120 -13.82 0.39 -15.56
C ILE A 120 -12.67 0.61 -16.53
N HIS A 121 -11.59 -0.15 -16.34
CA HIS A 121 -10.45 -0.14 -17.24
C HIS A 121 -9.74 -1.51 -17.17
N PRO A 122 -9.26 -2.06 -18.29
CA PRO A 122 -8.57 -3.35 -18.31
C PRO A 122 -7.35 -3.42 -17.36
N SER A 123 -6.68 -2.31 -17.10
CA SER A 123 -5.55 -2.25 -16.17
C SER A 123 -5.91 -2.50 -14.70
N LEU A 124 -7.20 -2.40 -14.33
CA LEU A 124 -7.65 -2.66 -12.95
C LEU A 124 -7.59 -4.13 -12.55
N ILE A 125 -7.34 -5.04 -13.49
CA ILE A 125 -6.98 -6.42 -13.16
C ILE A 125 -5.66 -6.51 -12.40
N LEU A 126 -4.81 -5.49 -12.53
CA LEU A 126 -3.52 -5.40 -11.85
C LEU A 126 -3.69 -4.80 -10.45
N SER A 127 -2.93 -5.32 -9.49
CA SER A 127 -2.86 -4.75 -8.14
C SER A 127 -2.16 -3.39 -8.14
N ALA A 128 -2.28 -2.65 -7.04
CA ALA A 128 -1.61 -1.36 -6.84
C ALA A 128 -0.09 -1.43 -7.08
N VAL A 129 0.56 -2.54 -6.68
CA VAL A 129 2.00 -2.76 -6.91
C VAL A 129 2.27 -3.03 -8.39
N SER A 130 1.46 -3.87 -9.03
CA SER A 130 1.60 -4.22 -10.45
C SER A 130 1.39 -3.03 -11.39
N LEU A 131 0.55 -2.08 -11.01
CA LEU A 131 0.31 -0.86 -11.78
C LEU A 131 1.54 0.07 -11.87
N ASN A 132 2.56 -0.16 -11.05
CA ASN A 132 3.84 0.54 -11.15
C ASN A 132 4.78 -0.05 -12.21
N ILE A 133 4.48 -1.23 -12.75
CA ILE A 133 5.30 -1.88 -13.78
C ILE A 133 5.00 -1.24 -15.14
N PRO A 134 5.99 -0.65 -15.84
CA PRO A 134 5.77 -0.15 -17.17
C PRO A 134 5.59 -1.31 -18.16
N PHE A 135 4.61 -1.20 -19.05
CA PHE A 135 4.30 -2.18 -20.11
C PHE A 135 4.17 -3.63 -19.58
N PRO A 136 3.33 -3.90 -18.58
CA PRO A 136 3.21 -5.25 -18.01
C PRO A 136 2.70 -6.28 -19.02
N GLU A 137 1.94 -5.85 -20.02
CA GLU A 137 1.42 -6.67 -21.12
C GLU A 137 2.51 -7.18 -22.08
N HIS A 138 3.70 -6.56 -22.07
CA HIS A 138 4.86 -7.01 -22.86
C HIS A 138 5.68 -8.10 -22.17
N SER A 139 5.38 -8.41 -20.93
CA SER A 139 6.08 -9.42 -20.15
C SER A 139 5.18 -10.61 -19.82
N GLN A 140 5.77 -11.77 -19.63
CA GLN A 140 5.06 -12.94 -19.12
C GLN A 140 4.61 -12.68 -17.66
N TYR A 141 3.47 -13.25 -17.27
CA TYR A 141 2.92 -13.01 -15.92
C TYR A 141 3.89 -13.38 -14.76
N PRO A 142 4.72 -14.46 -14.85
CA PRO A 142 5.66 -14.77 -13.78
C PRO A 142 6.68 -13.65 -13.54
N ARG A 143 7.08 -12.94 -14.61
CA ARG A 143 8.03 -11.83 -14.51
C ARG A 143 7.39 -10.59 -13.87
N ASN A 144 6.13 -10.33 -14.14
CA ASN A 144 5.37 -9.30 -13.44
C ASN A 144 5.18 -9.65 -11.96
N ALA A 145 4.94 -10.92 -11.63
CA ALA A 145 4.85 -11.40 -10.26
C ALA A 145 6.17 -11.21 -9.50
N PHE A 146 7.31 -11.55 -10.11
CA PHE A 146 8.64 -11.29 -9.52
C PHE A 146 8.89 -9.79 -9.31
N SER A 147 8.55 -8.96 -10.28
CA SER A 147 8.69 -7.50 -10.14
C SER A 147 7.87 -6.97 -8.97
N CYS A 148 6.62 -7.41 -8.82
CA CYS A 148 5.77 -7.04 -7.68
C CYS A 148 6.38 -7.46 -6.35
N GLN A 149 6.88 -8.67 -6.25
CA GLN A 149 7.49 -9.20 -5.04
C GLN A 149 8.77 -8.45 -4.68
N GLN A 150 9.63 -8.19 -5.64
CA GLN A 150 10.90 -7.50 -5.45
C GLN A 150 10.74 -6.01 -5.14
N THR A 151 9.68 -5.36 -5.65
CA THR A 151 9.37 -3.96 -5.35
C THR A 151 9.18 -3.73 -3.85
N LYS A 152 8.58 -4.67 -3.15
CA LYS A 152 8.36 -4.59 -1.69
C LYS A 152 9.68 -4.69 -0.89
N HIS A 153 10.74 -5.22 -1.49
CA HIS A 153 12.05 -5.38 -0.87
C HIS A 153 13.09 -4.36 -1.39
N ALA A 154 12.69 -3.47 -2.29
CA ALA A 154 13.56 -2.46 -2.85
C ALA A 154 14.03 -1.46 -1.78
N VAL A 155 15.30 -1.09 -1.83
CA VAL A 155 15.87 -0.06 -0.97
C VAL A 155 15.76 1.30 -1.65
N GLY A 156 15.21 2.27 -0.94
CA GLY A 156 15.02 3.63 -1.43
C GLY A 156 14.91 4.62 -0.28
N VAL A 157 14.13 5.68 -0.46
CA VAL A 157 13.73 6.61 0.59
C VAL A 157 12.28 6.33 0.92
N TYR A 158 12.01 5.59 1.99
CA TYR A 158 10.66 5.15 2.35
C TYR A 158 9.84 6.24 3.06
N SER A 159 10.54 7.24 3.66
CA SER A 159 9.91 8.38 4.34
C SER A 159 10.82 9.58 4.30
N SER A 160 10.27 10.78 4.17
CA SER A 160 11.03 12.03 4.28
C SER A 160 11.59 12.27 5.69
N ALA A 161 10.91 11.77 6.70
CA ALA A 161 11.28 11.91 8.12
C ALA A 161 12.00 10.67 8.67
N TYR A 162 12.75 9.95 7.85
CA TYR A 162 13.38 8.68 8.23
C TYR A 162 14.33 8.80 9.43
N ASN A 163 14.94 9.95 9.63
CA ASN A 163 15.89 10.20 10.72
C ASN A 163 15.22 10.49 12.09
N THR A 164 13.93 10.76 12.11
CA THR A 164 13.16 11.05 13.32
C THR A 164 12.18 9.93 13.69
N ARG A 165 12.11 8.87 12.87
CA ARG A 165 11.24 7.71 13.10
C ARG A 165 11.93 6.69 14.00
N PHE A 166 11.17 6.13 14.93
CA PHE A 166 11.60 4.98 15.73
C PHE A 166 11.30 3.70 14.96
N GLU A 167 12.33 3.19 14.31
CA GLU A 167 12.29 1.93 13.56
C GLU A 167 13.34 0.99 14.15
N THR A 168 13.04 -0.29 14.27
CA THR A 168 14.04 -1.27 14.76
C THR A 168 15.27 -1.24 13.89
N PHE A 169 15.09 -1.22 12.58
CA PHE A 169 16.14 -0.98 11.59
C PHE A 169 15.56 -0.37 10.33
N SER A 170 16.34 0.38 9.60
CA SER A 170 15.97 0.90 8.30
C SER A 170 17.16 1.04 7.36
N HIS A 171 16.86 0.94 6.06
CA HIS A 171 17.84 1.13 4.99
C HIS A 171 17.40 2.30 4.13
N ILE A 172 18.30 3.22 3.89
CA ILE A 172 18.05 4.40 3.04
C ILE A 172 19.07 4.41 1.90
N LEU A 173 18.60 4.47 0.66
CA LEU A 173 19.47 4.62 -0.49
C LEU A 173 20.03 6.05 -0.55
N ASN A 174 21.37 6.20 -0.62
CA ASN A 174 21.99 7.51 -0.53
C ASN A 174 21.78 8.36 -1.79
N TYR A 175 21.74 7.73 -2.97
CA TYR A 175 21.61 8.41 -4.25
C TYR A 175 20.46 7.83 -5.08
N PRO A 176 19.21 7.94 -4.59
CA PRO A 176 18.06 7.45 -5.31
C PRO A 176 17.79 8.30 -6.53
N GLN A 177 17.28 7.68 -7.58
CA GLN A 177 16.96 8.36 -8.83
C GLN A 177 15.50 8.09 -9.21
N ARG A 178 14.86 9.09 -9.78
CA ARG A 178 13.56 8.90 -10.40
C ARG A 178 13.68 7.95 -11.58
N PRO A 179 12.78 6.99 -11.77
CA PRO A 179 12.82 6.12 -12.93
C PRO A 179 12.61 6.93 -14.22
N ILE A 180 13.37 6.60 -15.27
CA ILE A 180 13.24 7.24 -16.59
C ILE A 180 11.87 6.89 -17.20
N VAL A 181 11.40 5.65 -17.02
CA VAL A 181 10.09 5.21 -17.50
C VAL A 181 9.13 5.12 -16.33
N THR A 182 7.98 5.77 -16.46
CA THR A 182 6.96 5.84 -15.42
C THR A 182 5.60 5.38 -15.94
N THR A 183 4.71 5.00 -15.02
CA THR A 183 3.30 4.77 -15.32
C THR A 183 2.45 5.92 -14.78
N ARG A 184 1.22 6.06 -15.27
CA ARG A 184 0.28 7.06 -14.72
C ARG A 184 0.03 6.85 -13.24
N TYR A 185 0.03 5.60 -12.80
CA TYR A 185 -0.24 5.22 -11.42
C TYR A 185 0.85 5.67 -10.44
N LYS A 186 2.10 5.76 -10.87
CA LYS A 186 3.22 6.24 -10.04
C LYS A 186 3.00 7.63 -9.46
N LYS A 187 2.21 8.47 -10.13
CA LYS A 187 1.84 9.79 -9.62
C LYS A 187 0.99 9.73 -8.35
N TYR A 188 0.18 8.68 -8.19
CA TYR A 188 -0.68 8.48 -7.03
C TYR A 188 0.02 7.79 -5.86
N THR A 189 1.10 7.08 -6.14
CA THR A 189 1.91 6.36 -5.13
C THR A 189 3.11 7.16 -4.63
N ASP A 190 3.30 8.39 -5.12
CA ASP A 190 4.43 9.28 -4.79
C ASP A 190 5.83 8.67 -5.03
N VAL A 191 5.95 7.64 -5.85
CA VAL A 191 7.23 7.00 -6.21
C VAL A 191 8.20 7.99 -6.84
N ASP A 192 7.68 9.00 -7.53
CA ASP A 192 8.50 10.07 -8.12
C ASP A 192 9.08 11.01 -7.06
N LYS A 193 8.45 11.11 -5.89
CA LYS A 193 8.93 11.94 -4.76
C LYS A 193 9.83 11.14 -3.83
N LEU A 194 9.55 9.85 -3.64
CA LEU A 194 10.29 8.94 -2.79
C LEU A 194 10.82 7.76 -3.62
N PRO A 195 11.83 7.96 -4.47
CA PRO A 195 12.34 6.93 -5.37
C PRO A 195 13.07 5.82 -4.60
N TYR A 196 13.01 4.60 -5.16
CA TYR A 196 13.56 3.39 -4.56
C TYR A 196 14.46 2.61 -5.53
N GLY A 197 15.34 3.30 -6.20
CA GLY A 197 16.29 2.68 -7.12
C GLY A 197 17.17 3.69 -7.84
N ILE A 198 17.89 3.19 -8.82
CA ILE A 198 18.75 3.98 -9.71
C ILE A 198 18.49 3.59 -11.17
N ASN A 199 18.81 4.48 -12.09
CA ASN A 199 18.79 4.20 -13.52
C ASN A 199 20.16 3.62 -13.91
N ALA A 200 20.25 2.29 -14.04
CA ALA A 200 21.48 1.61 -14.38
C ALA A 200 21.57 1.36 -15.90
N ILE A 201 22.79 1.45 -16.43
CA ILE A 201 23.08 0.95 -17.78
C ILE A 201 23.35 -0.54 -17.66
N VAL A 202 22.52 -1.36 -18.32
CA VAL A 202 22.59 -2.82 -18.25
C VAL A 202 23.03 -3.37 -19.58
N ALA A 203 24.12 -4.13 -19.58
CA ALA A 203 24.54 -4.95 -20.73
C ALA A 203 24.04 -6.38 -20.54
N ILE A 204 23.23 -6.88 -21.47
CA ILE A 204 22.78 -8.27 -21.48
C ILE A 204 23.74 -9.06 -22.31
N ALA A 205 24.76 -9.63 -21.66
CA ALA A 205 25.83 -10.37 -22.31
C ALA A 205 26.45 -11.40 -21.37
N SER A 206 26.96 -12.48 -21.90
CA SER A 206 27.86 -13.35 -21.16
C SER A 206 29.24 -12.69 -21.08
N TYR A 207 29.79 -12.58 -19.89
CA TYR A 207 31.10 -12.00 -19.66
C TYR A 207 31.91 -12.82 -18.67
N SER A 208 33.02 -13.38 -19.11
CA SER A 208 33.96 -14.21 -18.33
C SER A 208 33.36 -15.40 -17.54
N GLY A 209 32.08 -15.71 -17.73
CA GLY A 209 31.38 -16.78 -17.03
C GLY A 209 30.99 -16.47 -15.57
N TYR A 210 31.34 -15.31 -15.03
CA TYR A 210 31.00 -14.93 -13.63
C TYR A 210 29.61 -14.35 -13.48
N ASN A 211 28.84 -14.20 -14.56
CA ASN A 211 27.44 -13.74 -14.53
C ASN A 211 26.46 -14.83 -14.97
N GLN A 212 26.81 -16.09 -14.73
CA GLN A 212 25.92 -17.23 -14.99
C GLN A 212 24.78 -17.28 -13.95
N GLU A 213 23.68 -17.88 -14.37
CA GLU A 213 22.44 -17.96 -13.58
C GLU A 213 21.98 -16.56 -13.15
N ASP A 214 21.78 -16.29 -11.86
CA ASP A 214 21.33 -15.01 -11.33
C ASP A 214 22.48 -14.09 -10.86
N ALA A 215 23.73 -14.43 -11.19
CA ALA A 215 24.89 -13.63 -10.85
C ALA A 215 24.97 -12.36 -11.70
N VAL A 216 25.41 -11.27 -11.09
CA VAL A 216 25.52 -9.95 -11.69
C VAL A 216 26.95 -9.43 -11.55
N ILE A 217 27.51 -8.90 -12.63
CA ILE A 217 28.82 -8.21 -12.61
C ILE A 217 28.56 -6.71 -12.56
N LEU A 218 29.12 -6.04 -11.58
CA LEU A 218 29.04 -4.59 -11.41
C LEU A 218 30.34 -3.91 -11.80
N ASN A 219 30.23 -2.70 -12.35
CA ASN A 219 31.38 -1.84 -12.59
C ASN A 219 31.92 -1.31 -11.27
N LYS A 220 33.18 -1.66 -10.92
CA LYS A 220 33.81 -1.25 -9.66
C LYS A 220 33.85 0.27 -9.47
N SER A 221 34.23 1.00 -10.51
CA SER A 221 34.31 2.46 -10.41
C SER A 221 32.94 3.12 -10.16
N SER A 222 31.85 2.50 -10.61
CA SER A 222 30.49 2.97 -10.30
C SER A 222 30.13 2.72 -8.83
N VAL A 223 30.52 1.55 -8.31
CA VAL A 223 30.34 1.21 -6.88
C VAL A 223 31.17 2.15 -5.99
N ASP A 224 32.41 2.38 -6.35
CA ASP A 224 33.32 3.30 -5.62
C ASP A 224 32.77 4.75 -5.60
N ARG A 225 32.02 5.17 -6.62
CA ARG A 225 31.34 6.46 -6.69
C ARG A 225 29.98 6.49 -5.97
N GLY A 226 29.54 5.38 -5.39
CA GLY A 226 28.34 5.32 -4.55
C GLY A 226 27.13 4.63 -5.18
N MET A 227 27.31 3.88 -6.29
CA MET A 227 26.24 3.05 -6.82
C MET A 227 25.77 2.05 -5.75
N PHE A 228 24.45 2.02 -5.47
CA PHE A 228 23.82 1.20 -4.44
C PHE A 228 24.30 1.44 -3.00
N LYS A 229 25.02 2.52 -2.75
CA LYS A 229 25.40 2.89 -1.39
C LYS A 229 24.14 3.19 -0.57
N SER A 230 24.03 2.58 0.59
CA SER A 230 22.91 2.77 1.50
C SER A 230 23.38 3.12 2.91
N LEU A 231 22.54 3.83 3.64
CA LEU A 231 22.67 4.09 5.06
C LEU A 231 21.84 3.05 5.80
N TYR A 232 22.44 2.40 6.80
CA TYR A 232 21.75 1.52 7.72
C TYR A 232 21.57 2.23 9.05
N LEU A 233 20.33 2.34 9.50
CA LEU A 233 19.97 2.91 10.79
C LEU A 233 19.38 1.79 11.66
N ARG A 234 19.76 1.78 12.93
CA ARG A 234 19.22 0.85 13.92
C ARG A 234 18.95 1.59 15.22
N SER A 235 17.75 1.39 15.76
CA SER A 235 17.38 1.89 17.09
C SER A 235 17.61 0.81 18.13
N TYR A 236 18.14 1.23 19.26
CA TYR A 236 18.28 0.41 20.46
C TYR A 236 17.43 1.06 21.54
N GLU A 237 16.58 0.27 22.15
CA GLU A 237 15.64 0.69 23.19
C GLU A 237 15.84 -0.17 24.42
N ASP A 238 15.78 0.44 25.58
CA ASP A 238 15.76 -0.27 26.86
C ASP A 238 14.94 0.56 27.86
N GLU A 239 14.51 -0.06 28.94
CA GLU A 239 13.72 0.57 29.99
C GLU A 239 14.28 0.27 31.38
N GLU A 240 14.09 1.18 32.34
CA GLU A 240 14.41 0.92 33.72
C GLU A 240 13.41 -0.11 34.29
N GLU A 241 13.91 -1.11 34.99
CA GLU A 241 13.12 -2.20 35.55
C GLU A 241 13.31 -2.29 37.06
N ASN A 242 12.29 -2.77 37.75
CA ASN A 242 12.41 -3.18 39.14
C ASN A 242 12.15 -4.70 39.23
N VAL A 243 13.20 -5.47 39.38
CA VAL A 243 13.15 -6.93 39.41
C VAL A 243 13.50 -7.42 40.82
N ASN A 244 12.57 -8.09 41.47
CA ASN A 244 12.75 -8.66 42.81
C ASN A 244 13.18 -7.66 43.90
N GLY A 245 12.83 -6.38 43.75
CA GLY A 245 13.19 -5.33 44.70
C GLY A 245 14.53 -4.64 44.38
N GLU A 246 15.24 -5.08 43.35
CA GLU A 246 16.46 -4.41 42.85
C GLU A 246 16.08 -3.51 41.67
N LYS A 247 16.41 -2.24 41.79
CA LYS A 247 16.15 -1.24 40.72
C LYS A 247 17.30 -1.25 39.74
N LYS A 248 17.00 -1.59 38.47
CA LYS A 248 17.90 -1.39 37.34
C LYS A 248 17.68 0.00 36.79
N TYR A 249 18.73 0.79 36.70
CA TYR A 249 18.68 2.18 36.27
C TYR A 249 19.75 2.48 35.23
N PHE A 250 19.55 3.53 34.43
CA PHE A 250 20.58 3.97 33.49
C PHE A 250 21.63 4.79 34.20
N GLY A 251 22.90 4.53 33.92
CA GLY A 251 24.02 5.26 34.53
C GLY A 251 25.35 4.89 33.92
N ASN A 252 26.35 5.74 34.22
CA ASN A 252 27.72 5.49 33.76
C ASN A 252 28.49 4.69 34.80
N PRO A 253 28.82 3.41 34.54
CA PRO A 253 29.56 2.57 35.52
C PRO A 253 30.97 3.05 35.82
N LEU A 254 31.51 4.04 35.11
CA LEU A 254 32.83 4.62 35.43
C LEU A 254 32.76 5.50 36.68
N PHE A 255 31.61 6.11 36.95
CA PHE A 255 31.44 7.01 38.11
C PHE A 255 30.85 6.30 39.34
N GLU A 256 30.32 5.09 39.17
CA GLU A 256 29.75 4.30 40.25
C GLU A 256 30.81 3.45 40.96
N LYS A 257 30.89 3.57 42.28
CA LYS A 257 31.96 2.93 43.06
C LYS A 257 31.77 1.45 43.33
N ASN A 258 30.55 0.94 43.28
CA ASN A 258 30.22 -0.42 43.73
C ASN A 258 29.75 -1.36 42.59
N ILE A 259 29.96 -0.97 41.35
CA ILE A 259 29.49 -1.75 40.19
C ILE A 259 30.64 -2.56 39.59
N GLN A 260 30.38 -3.85 39.38
CA GLN A 260 31.32 -4.73 38.70
C GLN A 260 31.23 -4.53 37.18
N LYS A 261 32.30 -4.07 36.56
CA LYS A 261 32.36 -3.79 35.12
C LYS A 261 32.75 -5.04 34.34
N LEU A 262 32.17 -5.19 33.13
CA LEU A 262 32.64 -6.19 32.18
C LEU A 262 33.99 -5.79 31.59
N ASN A 263 35.01 -6.62 31.80
CA ASN A 263 36.42 -6.31 31.39
C ASN A 263 36.59 -6.18 29.86
N THR A 264 35.67 -6.72 29.07
CA THR A 264 35.73 -6.68 27.62
C THR A 264 35.00 -5.50 27.00
N SER A 265 34.24 -4.75 27.82
CA SER A 265 33.41 -3.65 27.33
C SER A 265 34.06 -2.29 27.56
N ARG A 266 33.83 -1.37 26.62
CA ARG A 266 34.34 0.01 26.67
C ARG A 266 33.22 0.97 27.03
N TYR A 267 33.36 1.67 28.16
CA TYR A 267 32.41 2.63 28.72
C TYR A 267 32.84 4.07 28.57
N GLU A 268 34.02 4.35 27.98
CA GLU A 268 34.65 5.66 27.92
C GLU A 268 33.80 6.74 27.24
N ASN A 269 32.94 6.29 26.32
CA ASN A 269 32.07 7.17 25.54
C ASN A 269 30.63 7.25 26.03
N ILE A 270 30.35 6.72 27.23
CA ILE A 270 29.04 6.82 27.89
C ILE A 270 28.93 8.17 28.60
N ASP A 271 27.79 8.83 28.47
CA ASP A 271 27.46 10.04 29.23
C ASP A 271 27.02 9.70 30.67
N ASP A 272 26.72 10.73 31.48
CA ASP A 272 26.26 10.56 32.85
C ASP A 272 24.89 9.86 32.95
N ASN A 273 24.07 9.91 31.91
CA ASN A 273 22.76 9.27 31.82
C ASN A 273 22.82 7.82 31.37
N GLY A 274 24.00 7.29 31.07
CA GLY A 274 24.13 5.89 30.61
C GLY A 274 24.01 5.66 29.11
N PHE A 275 23.98 6.72 28.30
CA PHE A 275 23.90 6.63 26.84
C PHE A 275 25.21 6.97 26.16
N ILE A 276 25.47 6.38 24.99
CA ILE A 276 26.65 6.70 24.21
C ILE A 276 26.55 8.12 23.64
N LYS A 277 27.67 8.85 23.66
CA LYS A 277 27.75 10.23 23.14
C LYS A 277 27.59 10.25 21.62
N GLU A 278 26.86 11.25 21.12
CA GLU A 278 26.66 11.46 19.68
C GLU A 278 28.01 11.60 18.95
N GLY A 279 28.07 11.08 17.71
CA GLY A 279 29.27 11.13 16.87
C GLY A 279 30.36 10.11 17.24
N THR A 280 30.11 9.24 18.22
CA THR A 280 31.07 8.21 18.62
C THR A 280 31.12 7.08 17.59
N PRO A 281 32.29 6.76 17.00
CA PRO A 281 32.44 5.56 16.18
C PRO A 281 32.23 4.29 17.03
N ILE A 282 31.25 3.47 16.65
CA ILE A 282 30.89 2.28 17.41
C ILE A 282 31.68 1.07 16.90
N THR A 283 32.21 0.29 17.83
CA THR A 283 32.79 -1.03 17.58
C THR A 283 32.02 -2.09 18.38
N ASP A 284 32.29 -3.34 18.13
CA ASP A 284 31.70 -4.50 18.83
C ASP A 284 31.91 -4.50 20.36
N LYS A 285 32.85 -3.72 20.86
CA LYS A 285 33.20 -3.58 22.30
C LYS A 285 32.54 -2.37 22.96
N ASN A 286 31.99 -1.42 22.21
CA ASN A 286 31.36 -0.24 22.79
C ASN A 286 30.01 -0.56 23.41
N VAL A 287 29.76 -0.06 24.59
CA VAL A 287 28.43 -0.07 25.20
C VAL A 287 27.64 1.11 24.64
N ILE A 288 26.43 0.85 24.18
CA ILE A 288 25.52 1.85 23.61
C ILE A 288 24.59 2.40 24.69
N ILE A 289 23.98 1.50 25.46
CA ILE A 289 23.14 1.82 26.62
C ILE A 289 23.74 1.08 27.83
N SER A 290 23.98 1.78 28.92
CA SER A 290 24.51 1.23 30.14
C SER A 290 23.39 1.17 31.19
N LYS A 291 23.11 -0.04 31.68
CA LYS A 291 22.10 -0.31 32.69
C LYS A 291 22.81 -0.90 33.90
N CYS A 292 22.69 -0.24 35.02
CA CYS A 292 23.34 -0.57 36.30
C CYS A 292 22.30 -1.18 37.28
N PHE A 293 22.76 -2.01 38.23
CA PHE A 293 21.93 -2.59 39.29
C PHE A 293 22.78 -2.83 40.54
#